data_4a548eeba0c2a8f5086a7bdb44c34d48
#
_entry.id   4a548eeba0c2a8f5086a7bdb44c34d48
#
_cell.length_a   1.000
_cell.length_b   1.000
_cell.length_c   1.000
_cell.angle_alpha   90.00
_cell.angle_beta   90.00
_cell.angle_gamma   90.00
#
_symmetry.space_group_name_H-M   'P 1'
#
loop_
_entity.id
_entity.type
_entity.pdbx_description
1 polymer ?
#
loop_
_entity_poly.entity_id
_entity_poly.type
_entity_poly.pdbx_seq_one_letter_code
_entity_poly.pdbx_strand_id
1 'polypeptide(L)'
;VTDGSSNWQLYQGDGEPRSITAMPEPPPWRRFPSRGFERRARTYRIAPDDVRIVNAALHLRRPLLVTGPPGTGKSSLAYSLAHELGLGEPLRWDVNSRTVLADGLYRYDAVGRLRDAGLGGAAAPGAESDIGDYLQLGPLGTALATSRPDRPRVLLVDELDKGDIDLPNDLLVVFEEGEFRIPELARLGERRPEVAVMVEGDRERHTVRHGLVGCAEFPIVVLTSNGERDFPPAFLRRCLRLDLKPPTGDQLREIVRAHLGDGGPHADALIERFLARRDTGQAVLATDQLLNAVHLLAGTGPDDRLLDEVLRSIDAGQPQ
;
A
#
# COMPACT_ATOMS: atom_id res chain seq x y z
N VAL A 1 4.02 35.05 35.91
CA VAL A 1 4.49 35.17 34.53
C VAL A 1 5.03 33.80 34.15
N THR A 2 4.19 32.91 33.66
CA THR A 2 4.59 31.59 33.18
C THR A 2 5.06 31.76 31.74
N ASP A 3 6.36 31.58 31.58
CA ASP A 3 7.04 31.55 30.28
C ASP A 3 6.42 30.46 29.40
N GLY A 4 5.76 30.87 28.32
CA GLY A 4 4.99 30.00 27.42
C GLY A 4 5.85 29.23 26.40
N SER A 5 7.09 28.90 26.73
CA SER A 5 7.86 27.93 25.96
C SER A 5 7.31 26.54 26.28
N SER A 6 6.37 26.04 25.46
CA SER A 6 5.99 24.64 25.54
C SER A 6 7.26 23.78 25.42
N ASN A 7 7.61 23.11 26.50
CA ASN A 7 8.80 22.26 26.55
C ASN A 7 8.56 21.03 25.67
N TRP A 8 8.68 21.20 24.34
CA TRP A 8 8.52 20.15 23.35
C TRP A 8 9.66 19.12 23.42
N GLN A 9 10.79 19.48 24.08
CA GLN A 9 11.95 18.64 24.26
C GLN A 9 11.69 17.60 25.33
N LEU A 10 11.37 16.39 24.93
CA LEU A 10 11.21 15.24 25.83
C LEU A 10 12.55 14.67 26.25
N TYR A 11 13.52 14.64 25.35
CA TYR A 11 14.88 14.18 25.57
C TYR A 11 15.84 15.38 25.65
N GLN A 12 16.63 15.46 26.72
CA GLN A 12 17.56 16.58 26.96
C GLN A 12 19.03 16.19 26.81
N GLY A 13 19.34 14.89 26.71
CA GLY A 13 20.71 14.39 26.49
C GLY A 13 21.68 14.54 27.68
N ASP A 14 21.17 14.78 28.89
CA ASP A 14 21.96 14.98 30.11
C ASP A 14 22.15 13.70 30.95
N GLY A 15 21.53 12.59 30.53
CA GLY A 15 21.63 11.31 31.24
C GLY A 15 20.73 11.18 32.49
N GLU A 16 20.00 12.23 32.85
CA GLU A 16 19.15 12.21 34.05
C GLU A 16 17.77 11.57 33.75
N PRO A 17 17.32 10.63 34.61
CA PRO A 17 16.02 9.99 34.39
C PRO A 17 14.88 10.98 34.65
N ARG A 18 13.91 11.02 33.69
CA ARG A 18 12.72 11.85 33.80
C ARG A 18 11.47 11.02 33.58
N SER A 19 10.45 11.33 34.40
CA SER A 19 9.14 10.73 34.18
C SER A 19 8.36 11.52 33.14
N ILE A 20 7.94 10.86 32.06
CA ILE A 20 7.01 11.42 31.10
C ILE A 20 5.60 11.08 31.56
N THR A 21 4.74 12.07 31.72
CA THR A 21 3.33 11.86 32.05
C THR A 21 2.54 11.32 30.87
N ALA A 22 2.85 11.77 29.67
CA ALA A 22 2.31 11.25 28.41
C ALA A 22 3.23 11.64 27.25
N MET A 23 3.29 10.78 26.22
CA MET A 23 3.87 11.18 24.94
C MET A 23 2.94 12.18 24.24
N PRO A 24 3.48 13.17 23.51
CA PRO A 24 2.68 14.05 22.67
C PRO A 24 1.80 13.25 21.71
N GLU A 25 0.65 13.81 21.35
CA GLU A 25 -0.19 13.16 20.34
C GLU A 25 0.58 12.96 19.03
N PRO A 26 0.61 11.74 18.50
CA PRO A 26 1.28 11.49 17.23
C PRO A 26 0.56 12.21 16.10
N PRO A 27 1.29 12.57 15.01
CA PRO A 27 0.65 13.13 13.84
C PRO A 27 -0.43 12.17 13.30
N PRO A 28 -1.46 12.69 12.61
CA PRO A 28 -2.59 11.88 12.16
C PRO A 28 -2.20 10.62 11.41
N TRP A 29 -1.14 10.64 10.59
CA TRP A 29 -0.65 9.48 9.81
C TRP A 29 0.15 8.47 10.63
N ARG A 30 0.49 8.76 11.87
CA ARG A 30 1.14 7.84 12.83
C ARG A 30 0.18 7.29 13.88
N ARG A 31 -1.09 7.65 13.80
CA ARG A 31 -2.13 7.02 14.61
C ARG A 31 -2.52 5.73 13.90
N PHE A 32 -2.37 4.59 14.57
CA PHE A 32 -2.67 3.24 14.06
C PHE A 32 -4.00 2.71 14.62
N PRO A 33 -5.15 3.23 14.27
CA PRO A 33 -6.42 2.62 14.58
C PRO A 33 -7.01 2.00 13.34
N SER A 34 -8.03 1.18 13.54
CA SER A 34 -8.86 0.51 12.55
C SER A 34 -9.46 1.39 11.43
N ARG A 35 -9.19 2.69 11.39
CA ARG A 35 -9.68 3.67 10.41
C ARG A 35 -8.59 4.28 9.51
N GLY A 36 -7.44 3.64 9.41
CA GLY A 36 -6.35 4.13 8.55
C GLY A 36 -6.74 4.20 7.08
N PHE A 37 -7.59 3.27 6.63
CA PHE A 37 -8.15 3.23 5.29
C PHE A 37 -8.96 4.49 4.95
N GLU A 38 -10.04 4.77 5.70
CA GLU A 38 -10.92 5.91 5.43
C GLU A 38 -10.18 7.25 5.41
N ARG A 39 -9.22 7.43 6.32
CA ARG A 39 -8.45 8.65 6.37
C ARG A 39 -7.58 8.83 5.14
N ARG A 40 -6.79 7.80 4.76
CA ARG A 40 -5.95 7.83 3.54
C ARG A 40 -6.79 8.15 2.31
N ALA A 41 -7.96 7.55 2.22
CA ALA A 41 -8.88 7.76 1.12
C ALA A 41 -9.41 9.21 1.07
N ARG A 42 -9.86 9.76 2.20
CA ARG A 42 -10.49 11.09 2.25
C ARG A 42 -9.50 12.25 2.07
N THR A 43 -8.25 12.06 2.43
CA THR A 43 -7.23 13.11 2.33
C THR A 43 -6.54 13.16 0.97
N TYR A 44 -6.71 12.13 0.14
CA TYR A 44 -6.14 12.09 -1.20
C TYR A 44 -6.83 13.07 -2.15
N ARG A 45 -6.05 13.74 -2.97
CA ARG A 45 -6.53 14.65 -4.01
C ARG A 45 -5.85 14.31 -5.34
N ILE A 46 -6.65 14.18 -6.39
CA ILE A 46 -6.19 13.85 -7.74
C ILE A 46 -6.59 14.96 -8.70
N ALA A 47 -5.77 15.20 -9.72
CA ALA A 47 -6.08 16.17 -10.76
C ALA A 47 -7.24 15.69 -11.66
N PRO A 48 -8.10 16.60 -12.18
CA PRO A 48 -9.24 16.19 -13.02
C PRO A 48 -8.87 15.41 -14.27
N ASP A 49 -7.72 15.70 -14.89
CA ASP A 49 -7.25 14.96 -16.07
C ASP A 49 -6.83 13.54 -15.72
N ASP A 50 -6.23 13.34 -14.56
CA ASP A 50 -5.83 12.01 -14.06
C ASP A 50 -7.05 11.13 -13.77
N VAL A 51 -8.16 11.72 -13.28
CA VAL A 51 -9.44 11.03 -13.07
C VAL A 51 -9.92 10.35 -14.35
N ARG A 52 -9.71 10.96 -15.53
CA ARG A 52 -10.11 10.37 -16.81
C ARG A 52 -9.35 9.08 -17.11
N ILE A 53 -8.05 9.04 -16.81
CA ILE A 53 -7.20 7.85 -17.01
C ILE A 53 -7.63 6.73 -16.06
N VAL A 54 -7.92 7.06 -14.80
CA VAL A 54 -8.45 6.10 -13.82
C VAL A 54 -9.76 5.50 -14.32
N ASN A 55 -10.72 6.33 -14.75
CA ASN A 55 -11.98 5.85 -15.30
C ASN A 55 -11.78 4.98 -16.55
N ALA A 56 -10.87 5.34 -17.44
CA ALA A 56 -10.54 4.51 -18.60
C ALA A 56 -10.04 3.11 -18.19
N ALA A 57 -9.20 3.03 -17.14
CA ALA A 57 -8.74 1.74 -16.60
C ALA A 57 -9.90 0.90 -16.05
N LEU A 58 -10.84 1.54 -15.33
CA LEU A 58 -12.03 0.87 -14.80
C LEU A 58 -12.94 0.33 -15.90
N HIS A 59 -13.23 1.14 -16.92
CA HIS A 59 -14.07 0.72 -18.04
C HIS A 59 -13.45 -0.38 -18.89
N LEU A 60 -12.13 -0.36 -19.08
CA LEU A 60 -11.42 -1.35 -19.89
C LEU A 60 -11.01 -2.60 -19.10
N ARG A 61 -11.24 -2.64 -17.78
CA ARG A 61 -10.77 -3.72 -16.90
C ARG A 61 -9.27 -3.97 -17.03
N ARG A 62 -8.49 -2.90 -17.19
CA ARG A 62 -7.04 -2.99 -17.36
C ARG A 62 -6.32 -2.52 -16.09
N PRO A 63 -5.19 -3.16 -15.76
CA PRO A 63 -4.35 -2.67 -14.67
C PRO A 63 -3.94 -1.22 -14.88
N LEU A 64 -3.96 -0.42 -13.82
CA LEU A 64 -3.51 0.96 -13.80
C LEU A 64 -2.10 1.02 -13.22
N LEU A 65 -1.10 1.30 -14.06
CA LEU A 65 0.27 1.54 -13.64
C LEU A 65 0.45 3.02 -13.30
N VAL A 66 0.65 3.30 -12.02
CA VAL A 66 0.82 4.64 -11.47
C VAL A 66 2.31 4.88 -11.21
N THR A 67 2.90 5.79 -11.98
CA THR A 67 4.30 6.20 -11.86
C THR A 67 4.41 7.60 -11.27
N GLY A 68 5.60 7.98 -10.85
CA GLY A 68 5.90 9.33 -10.35
C GLY A 68 6.85 9.33 -9.15
N PRO A 69 7.36 10.50 -8.76
CA PRO A 69 8.30 10.63 -7.65
C PRO A 69 7.75 10.13 -6.31
N PRO A 70 8.61 9.80 -5.33
CA PRO A 70 8.20 9.47 -3.98
C PRO A 70 7.31 10.58 -3.37
N GLY A 71 6.32 10.18 -2.55
CA GLY A 71 5.44 11.13 -1.85
C GLY A 71 4.35 11.78 -2.71
N THR A 72 4.15 11.39 -3.98
CA THR A 72 3.07 11.92 -4.84
C THR A 72 1.69 11.27 -4.57
N GLY A 73 1.61 10.31 -3.64
CA GLY A 73 0.34 9.68 -3.27
C GLY A 73 -0.07 8.49 -4.15
N LYS A 74 0.85 7.87 -4.89
CA LYS A 74 0.58 6.72 -5.77
C LYS A 74 -0.24 5.62 -5.10
N SER A 75 0.22 5.12 -3.96
CA SER A 75 -0.50 4.08 -3.20
C SER A 75 -1.83 4.58 -2.63
N SER A 76 -1.93 5.89 -2.30
CA SER A 76 -3.16 6.49 -1.76
C SER A 76 -4.30 6.51 -2.78
N LEU A 77 -3.99 6.52 -4.08
CA LEU A 77 -4.99 6.43 -5.15
C LEU A 77 -5.85 5.17 -5.03
N ALA A 78 -5.25 4.00 -4.74
CA ALA A 78 -6.00 2.76 -4.57
C ALA A 78 -6.99 2.83 -3.39
N TYR A 79 -6.58 3.47 -2.30
CA TYR A 79 -7.44 3.68 -1.13
C TYR A 79 -8.58 4.66 -1.44
N SER A 80 -8.30 5.76 -2.13
CA SER A 80 -9.30 6.74 -2.54
C SER A 80 -10.35 6.12 -3.47
N LEU A 81 -9.90 5.40 -4.48
CA LEU A 81 -10.76 4.70 -5.44
C LEU A 81 -11.66 3.67 -4.75
N ALA A 82 -11.10 2.83 -3.88
CA ALA A 82 -11.86 1.82 -3.16
C ALA A 82 -12.91 2.45 -2.23
N HIS A 83 -12.59 3.56 -1.59
CA HIS A 83 -13.51 4.29 -0.71
C HIS A 83 -14.63 4.97 -1.50
N GLU A 84 -14.29 5.69 -2.56
CA GLU A 84 -15.25 6.43 -3.38
C GLU A 84 -16.27 5.50 -4.05
N LEU A 85 -15.83 4.31 -4.48
CA LEU A 85 -16.69 3.30 -5.09
C LEU A 85 -17.35 2.35 -4.06
N GLY A 86 -17.10 2.51 -2.77
CA GLY A 86 -17.69 1.67 -1.71
C GLY A 86 -17.24 0.21 -1.72
N LEU A 87 -16.03 -0.09 -2.21
CA LEU A 87 -15.54 -1.45 -2.44
C LEU A 87 -14.86 -2.10 -1.23
N GLY A 88 -14.70 -1.35 -0.13
CA GLY A 88 -14.00 -1.79 1.07
C GLY A 88 -12.49 -1.53 0.99
N GLU A 89 -11.74 -2.04 1.95
CA GLU A 89 -10.30 -1.83 2.01
C GLU A 89 -9.59 -2.59 0.88
N PRO A 90 -8.63 -1.94 0.17
CA PRO A 90 -7.84 -2.61 -0.86
C PRO A 90 -7.02 -3.76 -0.27
N LEU A 91 -6.93 -4.85 -1.00
CA LEU A 91 -5.92 -5.87 -0.76
C LEU A 91 -4.56 -5.30 -1.13
N ARG A 92 -3.59 -5.41 -0.22
CA ARG A 92 -2.27 -4.82 -0.41
C ARG A 92 -1.20 -5.89 -0.58
N TRP A 93 -0.41 -5.75 -1.62
CA TRP A 93 0.76 -6.56 -1.89
C TRP A 93 2.00 -5.67 -1.99
N ASP A 94 2.79 -5.64 -0.91
CA ASP A 94 4.05 -4.92 -0.86
C ASP A 94 5.14 -5.74 -1.57
N VAL A 95 5.72 -5.17 -2.62
CA VAL A 95 6.75 -5.81 -3.43
C VAL A 95 8.14 -5.41 -2.93
N ASN A 96 9.04 -6.36 -2.85
CA ASN A 96 10.45 -6.17 -2.54
C ASN A 96 11.31 -7.09 -3.41
N SER A 97 12.65 -6.98 -3.34
CA SER A 97 13.59 -7.69 -4.21
C SER A 97 13.52 -9.23 -4.17
N ARG A 98 12.79 -9.81 -3.21
CA ARG A 98 12.60 -11.26 -3.07
C ARG A 98 11.19 -11.71 -3.41
N THR A 99 10.32 -10.77 -3.73
CA THR A 99 8.92 -11.06 -4.05
C THR A 99 8.81 -11.73 -5.40
N VAL A 100 8.15 -12.89 -5.44
CA VAL A 100 7.82 -13.64 -6.64
C VAL A 100 6.30 -13.72 -6.81
N LEU A 101 5.83 -14.08 -8.02
CA LEU A 101 4.39 -14.19 -8.32
C LEU A 101 3.65 -15.10 -7.32
N ALA A 102 4.26 -16.19 -6.91
CA ALA A 102 3.66 -17.16 -5.97
C ALA A 102 3.24 -16.51 -4.64
N ASP A 103 4.01 -15.51 -4.14
CA ASP A 103 3.66 -14.80 -2.90
C ASP A 103 2.34 -14.05 -2.98
N GLY A 104 2.02 -13.53 -4.17
CA GLY A 104 0.75 -12.86 -4.43
C GLY A 104 -0.42 -13.81 -4.65
N LEU A 105 -0.16 -15.04 -5.10
CA LEU A 105 -1.20 -16.00 -5.45
C LEU A 105 -1.67 -16.82 -4.24
N TYR A 106 -0.79 -17.58 -3.61
CA TYR A 106 -1.12 -18.36 -2.43
C TYR A 106 0.12 -18.83 -1.66
N ARG A 107 -0.10 -19.23 -0.41
CA ARG A 107 0.92 -19.84 0.45
C ARG A 107 0.41 -21.20 0.94
N TYR A 108 1.31 -22.19 0.97
CA TYR A 108 1.04 -23.50 1.50
C TYR A 108 2.00 -23.84 2.64
N ASP A 109 1.45 -24.05 3.85
CA ASP A 109 2.21 -24.50 5.02
C ASP A 109 2.38 -26.02 5.02
N ALA A 110 3.28 -26.51 4.17
CA ALA A 110 3.60 -27.93 4.09
C ALA A 110 4.23 -28.46 5.39
N VAL A 111 5.00 -27.63 6.09
CA VAL A 111 5.69 -28.01 7.33
C VAL A 111 4.70 -28.16 8.47
N GLY A 112 3.76 -27.21 8.63
CA GLY A 112 2.68 -27.29 9.61
C GLY A 112 1.85 -28.55 9.39
N ARG A 113 1.45 -28.80 8.16
CA ARG A 113 0.68 -30.01 7.82
C ARG A 113 1.43 -31.31 8.13
N LEU A 114 2.72 -31.37 7.84
CA LEU A 114 3.55 -32.56 8.14
C LEU A 114 3.69 -32.77 9.64
N ARG A 115 3.85 -31.73 10.42
CA ARG A 115 3.92 -31.80 11.90
C ARG A 115 2.62 -32.32 12.48
N ASP A 116 1.48 -31.80 12.04
CA ASP A 116 0.18 -32.23 12.56
C ASP A 116 -0.14 -33.68 12.17
N ALA A 117 0.24 -34.11 10.97
CA ALA A 117 0.16 -35.49 10.55
C ALA A 117 1.07 -36.41 11.38
N GLY A 118 2.27 -35.95 11.77
CA GLY A 118 3.19 -36.68 12.63
C GLY A 118 2.77 -36.77 14.10
N LEU A 119 2.13 -35.72 14.61
CA LEU A 119 1.60 -35.67 15.98
C LEU A 119 0.26 -36.41 16.09
N GLY A 120 -0.48 -36.55 15.02
CA GLY A 120 -1.77 -37.24 14.95
C GLY A 120 -1.71 -38.76 15.05
N GLY A 121 -0.53 -39.33 15.20
CA GLY A 121 -0.37 -40.77 15.48
C GLY A 121 -1.06 -41.28 16.74
N ALA A 122 -1.65 -40.42 17.57
CA ALA A 122 -2.46 -40.71 18.75
C ALA A 122 -3.91 -40.20 18.66
N ALA A 123 -4.27 -39.49 17.58
CA ALA A 123 -5.65 -39.02 17.35
C ALA A 123 -6.47 -40.10 16.64
N ALA A 124 -7.78 -40.12 16.89
CA ALA A 124 -8.69 -41.11 16.37
C ALA A 124 -8.57 -41.33 14.85
N PRO A 125 -8.71 -42.56 14.32
CA PRO A 125 -8.68 -42.81 12.87
C PRO A 125 -9.79 -42.01 12.18
N GLY A 126 -9.42 -41.01 11.35
CA GLY A 126 -10.37 -40.19 10.60
C GLY A 126 -10.23 -38.68 10.77
N ALA A 127 -9.39 -38.17 11.69
CA ALA A 127 -9.07 -36.75 11.81
C ALA A 127 -7.89 -36.39 10.89
N GLU A 128 -8.04 -36.62 9.56
CA GLU A 128 -7.11 -35.97 8.61
C GLU A 128 -7.35 -34.48 8.67
N SER A 129 -6.30 -33.71 9.06
CA SER A 129 -6.33 -32.28 9.00
C SER A 129 -6.62 -31.82 7.57
N ASP A 130 -7.60 -30.92 7.43
CA ASP A 130 -8.01 -30.44 6.12
C ASP A 130 -6.87 -29.67 5.46
N ILE A 131 -6.48 -30.04 4.24
CA ILE A 131 -5.43 -29.33 3.47
C ILE A 131 -5.75 -27.84 3.35
N GLY A 132 -7.03 -27.47 3.34
CA GLY A 132 -7.47 -26.09 3.30
C GLY A 132 -7.05 -25.25 4.52
N ASP A 133 -6.77 -25.90 5.66
CA ASP A 133 -6.27 -25.21 6.87
C ASP A 133 -4.82 -24.75 6.73
N TYR A 134 -4.10 -25.30 5.76
CA TYR A 134 -2.69 -24.98 5.46
C TYR A 134 -2.52 -24.18 4.17
N LEU A 135 -3.63 -23.78 3.54
CA LEU A 135 -3.63 -22.99 2.31
C LEU A 135 -4.25 -21.62 2.56
N GLN A 136 -3.52 -20.58 2.23
CA GLN A 136 -3.99 -19.21 2.27
C GLN A 136 -3.76 -18.56 0.92
N LEU A 137 -4.81 -17.97 0.34
CA LEU A 137 -4.67 -17.13 -0.84
C LEU A 137 -3.93 -15.85 -0.47
N GLY A 138 -2.95 -15.47 -1.27
CA GLY A 138 -2.27 -14.19 -1.17
C GLY A 138 -3.17 -13.04 -1.67
N PRO A 139 -2.67 -11.80 -1.66
CA PRO A 139 -3.48 -10.63 -2.06
C PRO A 139 -4.05 -10.73 -3.48
N LEU A 140 -3.26 -11.13 -4.47
CA LEU A 140 -3.71 -11.32 -5.86
C LEU A 140 -4.67 -12.51 -5.96
N GLY A 141 -4.34 -13.64 -5.35
CA GLY A 141 -5.20 -14.82 -5.34
C GLY A 141 -6.56 -14.54 -4.70
N THR A 142 -6.58 -13.80 -3.58
CA THR A 142 -7.80 -13.34 -2.92
C THR A 142 -8.59 -12.38 -3.80
N ALA A 143 -7.90 -11.43 -4.46
CA ALA A 143 -8.57 -10.50 -5.36
C ALA A 143 -9.29 -11.22 -6.49
N LEU A 144 -8.65 -12.20 -7.13
CA LEU A 144 -9.26 -13.02 -8.17
C LEU A 144 -10.43 -13.86 -7.63
N ALA A 145 -10.22 -14.56 -6.53
CA ALA A 145 -11.21 -15.47 -5.95
C ALA A 145 -12.50 -14.77 -5.47
N THR A 146 -12.38 -13.54 -4.97
CA THR A 146 -13.49 -12.84 -4.29
C THR A 146 -14.06 -11.65 -5.05
N SER A 147 -13.50 -11.31 -6.23
CA SER A 147 -14.00 -10.23 -7.08
C SER A 147 -15.32 -10.63 -7.76
N ARG A 148 -16.31 -9.75 -7.71
CA ARG A 148 -17.66 -9.96 -8.28
C ARG A 148 -18.08 -8.78 -9.13
N PRO A 149 -18.99 -8.96 -10.11
CA PRO A 149 -19.45 -7.89 -10.98
C PRO A 149 -20.08 -6.70 -10.22
N ASP A 150 -20.81 -6.98 -9.15
CA ASP A 150 -21.45 -5.98 -8.30
C ASP A 150 -20.48 -5.34 -7.29
N ARG A 151 -19.39 -6.01 -7.00
CA ARG A 151 -18.39 -5.58 -6.00
C ARG A 151 -16.99 -6.09 -6.36
N PRO A 152 -16.33 -5.52 -7.37
CA PRO A 152 -14.96 -5.91 -7.72
C PRO A 152 -14.00 -5.59 -6.56
N ARG A 153 -12.99 -6.43 -6.35
CA ARG A 153 -11.95 -6.17 -5.35
C ARG A 153 -10.94 -5.17 -5.90
N VAL A 154 -10.42 -4.34 -5.02
CA VAL A 154 -9.28 -3.48 -5.35
C VAL A 154 -8.00 -4.13 -4.85
N LEU A 155 -7.02 -4.31 -5.74
CA LEU A 155 -5.69 -4.80 -5.44
C LEU A 155 -4.67 -3.68 -5.66
N LEU A 156 -3.90 -3.39 -4.61
CA LEU A 156 -2.73 -2.50 -4.69
C LEU A 156 -1.46 -3.36 -4.70
N VAL A 157 -0.73 -3.35 -5.81
CA VAL A 157 0.63 -3.89 -5.90
C VAL A 157 1.59 -2.72 -5.75
N ASP A 158 2.20 -2.60 -4.58
CA ASP A 158 2.97 -1.42 -4.18
C ASP A 158 4.46 -1.63 -4.48
N GLU A 159 5.10 -0.64 -5.14
CA GLU A 159 6.51 -0.61 -5.48
C GLU A 159 6.96 -1.78 -6.41
N LEU A 160 6.20 -2.03 -7.49
CA LEU A 160 6.45 -3.12 -8.43
C LEU A 160 7.87 -3.11 -9.03
N ASP A 161 8.46 -1.94 -9.21
CA ASP A 161 9.83 -1.76 -9.72
C ASP A 161 10.93 -2.27 -8.77
N LYS A 162 10.62 -2.55 -7.50
CA LYS A 162 11.53 -3.17 -6.53
C LYS A 162 11.56 -4.70 -6.60
N GLY A 163 10.58 -5.31 -7.27
CA GLY A 163 10.46 -6.76 -7.39
C GLY A 163 11.51 -7.41 -8.29
N ASP A 164 11.40 -8.73 -8.44
CA ASP A 164 12.18 -9.44 -9.44
C ASP A 164 11.92 -8.88 -10.85
N ILE A 165 12.94 -8.93 -11.72
CA ILE A 165 12.85 -8.39 -13.10
C ILE A 165 11.78 -9.09 -13.94
N ASP A 166 11.52 -10.37 -13.65
CA ASP A 166 10.55 -11.17 -14.36
C ASP A 166 9.13 -11.03 -13.82
N LEU A 167 8.95 -10.51 -12.59
CA LEU A 167 7.65 -10.37 -11.95
C LEU A 167 6.59 -9.67 -12.81
N PRO A 168 6.89 -8.55 -13.54
CA PRO A 168 5.91 -7.93 -14.42
C PRO A 168 5.47 -8.85 -15.57
N ASN A 169 6.36 -9.67 -16.13
CA ASN A 169 6.02 -10.63 -17.17
C ASN A 169 5.19 -11.79 -16.62
N ASP A 170 5.53 -12.29 -15.44
CA ASP A 170 4.80 -13.37 -14.77
C ASP A 170 3.35 -12.95 -14.44
N LEU A 171 3.16 -11.68 -14.03
CA LEU A 171 1.82 -11.12 -13.80
C LEU A 171 0.95 -11.10 -15.06
N LEU A 172 1.55 -10.96 -16.25
CA LEU A 172 0.78 -10.88 -17.50
C LEU A 172 -0.10 -12.09 -17.74
N VAL A 173 0.42 -13.29 -17.47
CA VAL A 173 -0.33 -14.53 -17.69
C VAL A 173 -1.58 -14.54 -16.80
N VAL A 174 -1.42 -14.21 -15.53
CA VAL A 174 -2.54 -14.20 -14.58
C VAL A 174 -3.53 -13.08 -14.88
N PHE A 175 -3.05 -11.92 -15.36
CA PHE A 175 -3.93 -10.81 -15.72
C PHE A 175 -4.72 -11.07 -17.02
N GLU A 176 -4.20 -11.88 -17.92
CA GLU A 176 -4.89 -12.22 -19.18
C GLU A 176 -5.87 -13.39 -19.00
N GLU A 177 -5.46 -14.41 -18.26
CA GLU A 177 -6.31 -15.57 -18.03
C GLU A 177 -7.36 -15.32 -16.95
N GLY A 178 -7.10 -14.41 -15.99
CA GLY A 178 -7.96 -14.14 -14.84
C GLY A 178 -8.05 -15.32 -13.87
N GLU A 179 -7.13 -16.29 -14.00
CA GLU A 179 -7.14 -17.52 -13.19
C GLU A 179 -5.73 -18.06 -12.95
N PHE A 180 -5.62 -18.94 -11.95
CA PHE A 180 -4.41 -19.73 -11.69
C PHE A 180 -4.77 -21.05 -11.03
N ARG A 181 -3.83 -21.99 -11.02
CA ARG A 181 -4.01 -23.32 -10.45
C ARG A 181 -3.17 -23.52 -9.18
N ILE A 182 -3.77 -24.14 -8.17
CA ILE A 182 -3.09 -24.60 -6.95
C ILE A 182 -2.78 -26.10 -7.15
N PRO A 183 -1.50 -26.48 -7.44
CA PRO A 183 -1.14 -27.85 -7.77
C PRO A 183 -1.47 -28.85 -6.66
N GLU A 184 -1.35 -28.44 -5.39
CA GLU A 184 -1.64 -29.26 -4.22
C GLU A 184 -3.10 -29.70 -4.19
N LEU A 185 -4.02 -28.81 -4.56
CA LEU A 185 -5.45 -29.12 -4.63
C LEU A 185 -5.80 -29.88 -5.91
N ALA A 186 -5.18 -29.53 -7.02
CA ALA A 186 -5.40 -30.23 -8.28
C ALA A 186 -5.04 -31.70 -8.22
N ARG A 187 -4.02 -32.09 -7.41
CA ARG A 187 -3.62 -33.49 -7.17
C ARG A 187 -4.67 -34.32 -6.43
N LEU A 188 -5.57 -33.65 -5.69
CA LEU A 188 -6.66 -34.35 -5.01
C LEU A 188 -7.72 -34.88 -5.98
N GLY A 189 -7.87 -34.22 -7.14
CA GLY A 189 -8.76 -34.62 -8.21
C GLY A 189 -10.20 -34.83 -7.76
N GLU A 190 -10.81 -35.87 -8.26
CA GLU A 190 -12.21 -36.25 -7.94
C GLU A 190 -12.40 -36.68 -6.49
N ARG A 191 -11.34 -37.06 -5.77
CA ARG A 191 -11.45 -37.47 -4.36
C ARG A 191 -11.91 -36.32 -3.47
N ARG A 192 -11.52 -35.13 -3.83
CA ARG A 192 -11.83 -33.91 -3.07
C ARG A 192 -11.92 -32.70 -4.02
N PRO A 193 -13.02 -32.59 -4.76
CA PRO A 193 -13.16 -31.60 -5.82
C PRO A 193 -13.28 -30.18 -5.30
N GLU A 194 -13.70 -30.01 -4.04
CA GLU A 194 -13.89 -28.71 -3.40
C GLU A 194 -13.10 -28.65 -2.09
N VAL A 195 -12.35 -27.56 -1.91
CA VAL A 195 -11.58 -27.30 -0.68
C VAL A 195 -11.77 -25.83 -0.28
N ALA A 196 -12.16 -25.61 0.98
CA ALA A 196 -12.29 -24.28 1.55
C ALA A 196 -10.93 -23.80 2.07
N VAL A 197 -10.37 -22.74 1.46
CA VAL A 197 -9.05 -22.17 1.79
C VAL A 197 -9.22 -20.81 2.46
N MET A 198 -8.22 -20.39 3.24
CA MET A 198 -8.17 -19.05 3.83
C MET A 198 -7.92 -17.99 2.75
N VAL A 199 -8.46 -16.79 2.96
CA VAL A 199 -8.24 -15.62 2.11
C VAL A 199 -7.53 -14.51 2.89
N GLU A 200 -6.86 -13.60 2.18
CA GLU A 200 -6.20 -12.45 2.78
C GLU A 200 -7.22 -11.44 3.31
N GLY A 201 -7.02 -10.96 4.54
CA GLY A 201 -7.82 -9.86 5.10
C GLY A 201 -9.25 -10.22 5.50
N ASP A 202 -9.68 -11.47 5.39
CA ASP A 202 -11.01 -11.92 5.76
C ASP A 202 -10.95 -13.16 6.68
N ARG A 203 -12.02 -13.34 7.48
CA ARG A 203 -12.20 -14.56 8.29
C ARG A 203 -12.96 -15.65 7.53
N GLU A 204 -13.66 -15.28 6.48
CA GLU A 204 -14.38 -16.21 5.62
C GLU A 204 -13.40 -16.99 4.75
N ARG A 205 -13.77 -18.24 4.43
CA ARG A 205 -13.00 -19.09 3.53
C ARG A 205 -13.60 -19.05 2.14
N HIS A 206 -12.75 -19.20 1.14
CA HIS A 206 -13.17 -19.35 -0.25
C HIS A 206 -13.09 -20.80 -0.70
N THR A 207 -14.13 -21.31 -1.36
CA THR A 207 -14.14 -22.68 -1.89
C THR A 207 -13.47 -22.72 -3.26
N VAL A 208 -12.32 -23.40 -3.31
CA VAL A 208 -11.58 -23.67 -4.55
C VAL A 208 -12.04 -25.01 -5.13
N ARG A 209 -12.39 -25.02 -6.43
CA ARG A 209 -12.86 -26.22 -7.15
C ARG A 209 -11.75 -26.77 -8.04
N HIS A 210 -11.47 -28.07 -7.92
CA HIS A 210 -10.44 -28.77 -8.71
C HIS A 210 -9.08 -28.08 -8.72
N GLY A 211 -8.77 -27.32 -7.67
CA GLY A 211 -7.53 -26.55 -7.56
C GLY A 211 -7.45 -25.35 -8.48
N LEU A 212 -8.54 -24.91 -9.12
CA LEU A 212 -8.58 -23.73 -9.96
C LEU A 212 -9.17 -22.55 -9.18
N VAL A 213 -8.46 -21.43 -9.18
CA VAL A 213 -8.92 -20.13 -8.69
C VAL A 213 -9.08 -19.20 -9.88
N GLY A 214 -10.29 -18.72 -10.13
CA GLY A 214 -10.58 -17.81 -11.24
C GLY A 214 -11.51 -16.71 -10.79
N CYS A 215 -11.51 -15.57 -11.50
CA CYS A 215 -12.35 -14.43 -11.19
C CYS A 215 -13.68 -14.47 -11.94
N ALA A 216 -14.77 -14.11 -11.24
CA ALA A 216 -16.05 -13.83 -11.90
C ALA A 216 -16.09 -12.45 -12.54
N GLU A 217 -15.28 -11.52 -12.03
CA GLU A 217 -15.02 -10.19 -12.56
C GLU A 217 -13.55 -9.86 -12.29
N PHE A 218 -12.85 -9.30 -13.27
CA PHE A 218 -11.44 -8.93 -13.07
C PHE A 218 -11.32 -7.84 -12.00
N PRO A 219 -10.43 -8.00 -10.99
CA PRO A 219 -10.25 -7.00 -9.94
C PRO A 219 -9.72 -5.68 -10.49
N ILE A 220 -9.97 -4.60 -9.77
CA ILE A 220 -9.36 -3.29 -10.05
C ILE A 220 -7.92 -3.34 -9.53
N VAL A 221 -6.96 -3.41 -10.45
CA VAL A 221 -5.53 -3.54 -10.11
C VAL A 221 -4.84 -2.20 -10.26
N VAL A 222 -4.27 -1.71 -9.16
CA VAL A 222 -3.42 -0.51 -9.12
C VAL A 222 -1.99 -0.95 -8.82
N LEU A 223 -1.09 -0.68 -9.75
CA LEU A 223 0.34 -0.98 -9.65
C LEU A 223 1.09 0.32 -9.42
N THR A 224 2.00 0.40 -8.46
CA THR A 224 2.80 1.61 -8.25
C THR A 224 4.27 1.39 -8.57
N SER A 225 4.94 2.45 -9.02
CA SER A 225 6.38 2.46 -9.31
C SER A 225 6.96 3.85 -9.08
N ASN A 226 8.16 3.92 -8.55
CA ASN A 226 8.95 5.14 -8.45
C ASN A 226 9.77 5.42 -9.72
N GLY A 227 9.77 4.51 -10.69
CA GLY A 227 10.55 4.62 -11.92
C GLY A 227 12.02 4.25 -11.71
N GLU A 228 12.35 3.47 -10.66
CA GLU A 228 13.71 2.99 -10.41
C GLU A 228 14.15 1.96 -11.45
N ARG A 229 13.19 1.36 -12.16
CA ARG A 229 13.42 0.38 -13.22
C ARG A 229 12.38 0.49 -14.32
N ASP A 230 12.80 0.25 -15.57
CA ASP A 230 11.90 0.17 -16.72
C ASP A 230 11.16 -1.16 -16.75
N PHE A 231 9.91 -1.11 -17.21
CA PHE A 231 9.08 -2.29 -17.40
C PHE A 231 9.12 -2.80 -18.86
N PRO A 232 8.95 -4.12 -19.05
CA PRO A 232 8.90 -4.70 -20.39
C PRO A 232 7.80 -4.08 -21.26
N PRO A 233 8.05 -3.83 -22.58
CA PRO A 233 7.03 -3.26 -23.46
C PRO A 233 5.74 -4.07 -23.53
N ALA A 234 5.82 -5.39 -23.38
CA ALA A 234 4.67 -6.28 -23.34
C ALA A 234 3.76 -5.98 -22.16
N PHE A 235 4.34 -5.74 -20.98
CA PHE A 235 3.63 -5.36 -19.77
C PHE A 235 3.01 -3.97 -19.90
N LEU A 236 3.78 -2.98 -20.34
CA LEU A 236 3.30 -1.61 -20.50
C LEU A 236 2.10 -1.49 -21.45
N ARG A 237 2.03 -2.30 -22.51
CA ARG A 237 0.89 -2.30 -23.45
C ARG A 237 -0.40 -2.81 -22.81
N ARG A 238 -0.32 -3.58 -21.74
CA ARG A 238 -1.47 -4.16 -21.05
C ARG A 238 -1.97 -3.30 -19.89
N CYS A 239 -1.20 -2.30 -19.51
CA CYS A 239 -1.58 -1.35 -18.47
C CYS A 239 -2.08 -0.02 -19.07
N LEU A 240 -3.00 0.64 -18.38
CA LEU A 240 -3.15 2.10 -18.52
C LEU A 240 -2.07 2.74 -17.64
N ARG A 241 -1.44 3.79 -18.16
CA ARG A 241 -0.36 4.47 -17.46
C ARG A 241 -0.81 5.84 -16.97
N LEU A 242 -0.59 6.10 -15.69
CA LEU A 242 -0.83 7.37 -15.05
C LEU A 242 0.48 7.87 -14.41
N ASP A 243 0.99 8.98 -14.93
CA ASP A 243 2.20 9.59 -14.40
C ASP A 243 1.82 10.75 -13.48
N LEU A 244 1.88 10.50 -12.16
CA LEU A 244 1.57 11.50 -11.15
C LEU A 244 2.71 12.51 -11.03
N LYS A 245 2.41 13.75 -11.33
CA LYS A 245 3.34 14.86 -11.17
C LYS A 245 3.40 15.32 -9.71
N PRO A 246 4.53 15.91 -9.30
CA PRO A 246 4.60 16.57 -8.00
C PRO A 246 3.46 17.59 -7.85
N PRO A 247 2.80 17.66 -6.67
CA PRO A 247 1.67 18.55 -6.45
C PRO A 247 2.08 20.02 -6.59
N THR A 248 1.20 20.83 -7.15
CA THR A 248 1.34 22.29 -7.23
C THR A 248 1.20 22.93 -5.84
N GLY A 249 1.53 24.22 -5.72
CA GLY A 249 1.36 24.95 -4.47
C GLY A 249 -0.08 24.91 -3.95
N ASP A 250 -1.07 25.07 -4.82
CA ASP A 250 -2.48 25.02 -4.43
C ASP A 250 -2.89 23.61 -3.97
N GLN A 251 -2.42 22.59 -4.68
CA GLN A 251 -2.64 21.19 -4.26
C GLN A 251 -1.97 20.88 -2.91
N LEU A 252 -0.76 21.41 -2.66
CA LEU A 252 -0.09 21.26 -1.36
C LEU A 252 -0.89 21.92 -0.24
N ARG A 253 -1.45 23.12 -0.47
CA ARG A 253 -2.34 23.78 0.50
C ARG A 253 -3.58 22.94 0.81
N GLU A 254 -4.19 22.36 -0.22
CA GLU A 254 -5.34 21.45 -0.05
C GLU A 254 -4.96 20.17 0.72
N ILE A 255 -3.79 19.59 0.42
CA ILE A 255 -3.28 18.40 1.12
C ILE A 255 -3.02 18.72 2.60
N VAL A 256 -2.31 19.81 2.90
CA VAL A 256 -2.06 20.24 4.28
C VAL A 256 -3.37 20.46 5.02
N ARG A 257 -4.32 21.15 4.40
CA ARG A 257 -5.64 21.41 4.98
C ARG A 257 -6.42 20.11 5.23
N ALA A 258 -6.36 19.16 4.31
CA ALA A 258 -7.03 17.87 4.47
C ALA A 258 -6.44 16.99 5.59
N HIS A 259 -5.14 17.13 5.88
CA HIS A 259 -4.45 16.30 6.89
C HIS A 259 -4.39 16.96 8.27
N LEU A 260 -4.24 18.27 8.33
CA LEU A 260 -3.89 19.05 9.53
C LEU A 260 -4.89 20.19 9.83
N GLY A 261 -5.96 20.34 9.04
CA GLY A 261 -6.84 21.49 9.13
C GLY A 261 -6.13 22.74 8.58
N ASP A 262 -6.28 23.90 9.24
CA ASP A 262 -5.67 25.14 8.74
C ASP A 262 -4.13 25.13 8.76
N GLY A 263 -3.50 24.07 9.32
CA GLY A 263 -2.04 23.89 9.32
C GLY A 263 -1.27 24.91 10.19
N GLY A 264 -1.99 25.82 10.83
CA GLY A 264 -1.41 26.87 11.67
C GLY A 264 -0.82 28.05 10.88
N PRO A 265 -0.35 29.09 11.59
CA PRO A 265 0.06 30.38 10.99
C PRO A 265 1.31 30.31 10.08
N HIS A 266 2.05 29.21 10.14
CA HIS A 266 3.29 29.04 9.38
C HIS A 266 3.16 28.13 8.15
N ALA A 267 1.98 27.53 7.91
CA ALA A 267 1.79 26.54 6.86
C ALA A 267 2.11 27.07 5.46
N ASP A 268 1.63 28.28 5.13
CA ASP A 268 1.88 28.87 3.80
C ASP A 268 3.36 29.20 3.59
N ALA A 269 4.05 29.74 4.59
CA ALA A 269 5.48 30.02 4.51
C ALA A 269 6.31 28.74 4.32
N LEU A 270 5.88 27.64 4.95
CA LEU A 270 6.52 26.34 4.79
C LEU A 270 6.29 25.75 3.40
N ILE A 271 5.09 25.89 2.86
CA ILE A 271 4.76 25.46 1.49
C ILE A 271 5.63 26.23 0.49
N GLU A 272 5.74 27.54 0.61
CA GLU A 272 6.58 28.38 -0.27
C GLU A 272 8.06 27.96 -0.18
N ARG A 273 8.57 27.73 1.03
CA ARG A 273 9.95 27.26 1.24
C ARG A 273 10.19 25.87 0.67
N PHE A 274 9.21 24.97 0.81
CA PHE A 274 9.25 23.63 0.23
C PHE A 274 9.27 23.68 -1.30
N LEU A 275 8.42 24.52 -1.92
CA LEU A 275 8.37 24.72 -3.36
C LEU A 275 9.68 25.32 -3.88
N ALA A 276 10.20 26.37 -3.22
CA ALA A 276 11.46 26.99 -3.60
C ALA A 276 12.62 25.98 -3.61
N ARG A 277 12.71 25.09 -2.61
CA ARG A 277 13.75 24.03 -2.57
C ARG A 277 13.56 22.98 -3.65
N ARG A 278 12.32 22.58 -3.90
CA ARG A 278 12.00 21.60 -4.94
C ARG A 278 12.32 22.14 -6.34
N ASP A 279 11.94 23.38 -6.61
CA ASP A 279 12.04 23.99 -7.95
C ASP A 279 13.48 24.37 -8.32
N THR A 280 14.39 24.50 -7.33
CA THR A 280 15.82 24.67 -7.59
C THR A 280 16.51 23.39 -8.12
N GLY A 281 15.80 22.27 -8.17
CA GLY A 281 16.35 20.98 -8.62
C GLY A 281 17.41 20.38 -7.67
N GLN A 282 17.64 21.01 -6.52
CA GLN A 282 18.67 20.61 -5.55
C GLN A 282 18.20 19.51 -4.59
N ALA A 283 16.88 19.17 -4.61
CA ALA A 283 16.34 18.23 -3.66
C ALA A 283 15.11 17.52 -4.21
N VAL A 284 15.09 16.19 -4.12
CA VAL A 284 13.86 15.40 -4.20
C VAL A 284 13.18 15.45 -2.83
N LEU A 285 12.07 16.18 -2.74
CA LEU A 285 11.28 16.34 -1.52
C LEU A 285 9.95 15.64 -1.65
N ALA A 286 9.59 14.84 -0.66
CA ALA A 286 8.31 14.16 -0.61
C ALA A 286 7.26 14.96 0.19
N THR A 287 5.99 14.85 -0.18
CA THR A 287 4.89 15.58 0.47
C THR A 287 4.75 15.25 1.96
N ASP A 288 5.12 14.04 2.38
CA ASP A 288 5.12 13.63 3.79
C ASP A 288 6.13 14.41 4.63
N GLN A 289 7.27 14.83 4.04
CA GLN A 289 8.25 15.70 4.72
C GLN A 289 7.62 17.08 5.00
N LEU A 290 6.89 17.64 4.04
CA LEU A 290 6.15 18.89 4.26
C LEU A 290 5.12 18.73 5.39
N LEU A 291 4.33 17.67 5.36
CA LEU A 291 3.32 17.39 6.40
C LEU A 291 3.97 17.24 7.78
N ASN A 292 5.12 16.55 7.86
CA ASN A 292 5.89 16.42 9.10
C ASN A 292 6.38 17.77 9.60
N ALA A 293 6.92 18.62 8.70
CA ALA A 293 7.39 19.96 9.04
C ALA A 293 6.25 20.85 9.57
N VAL A 294 5.10 20.89 8.88
CA VAL A 294 3.93 21.66 9.30
C VAL A 294 3.42 21.19 10.67
N HIS A 295 3.29 19.88 10.87
CA HIS A 295 2.82 19.32 12.15
C HIS A 295 3.77 19.67 13.29
N LEU A 296 5.08 19.53 13.08
CA LEU A 296 6.08 19.78 14.12
C LEU A 296 6.10 21.25 14.52
N LEU A 297 6.13 22.17 13.54
CA LEU A 297 6.19 23.61 13.81
C LEU A 297 4.89 24.18 14.39
N ALA A 298 3.75 23.52 14.17
CA ALA A 298 2.51 23.85 14.85
C ALA A 298 2.61 23.67 16.38
N GLY A 299 3.47 22.74 16.84
CA GLY A 299 3.68 22.45 18.25
C GLY A 299 4.91 23.11 18.90
N THR A 300 5.96 23.42 18.08
CA THR A 300 7.27 23.86 18.61
C THR A 300 7.56 25.34 18.35
N GLY A 301 6.83 25.97 17.42
CA GLY A 301 7.19 27.29 16.90
C GLY A 301 8.32 27.21 15.84
N PRO A 302 8.70 28.33 15.23
CA PRO A 302 9.68 28.37 14.16
C PRO A 302 11.10 28.01 14.66
N ASP A 303 11.67 26.94 14.12
CA ASP A 303 13.07 26.54 14.31
C ASP A 303 13.66 26.17 12.94
N ASP A 304 14.52 27.04 12.41
CA ASP A 304 15.10 26.89 11.08
C ASP A 304 16.02 25.67 10.95
N ARG A 305 16.75 25.31 12.01
CA ARG A 305 17.63 24.13 11.99
C ARG A 305 16.84 22.83 11.97
N LEU A 306 15.80 22.79 12.79
CA LEU A 306 14.90 21.64 12.82
C LEU A 306 14.17 21.47 11.50
N LEU A 307 13.73 22.58 10.91
CA LEU A 307 13.10 22.59 9.60
C LEU A 307 14.03 22.08 8.49
N ASP A 308 15.29 22.52 8.49
CA ASP A 308 16.29 22.09 7.51
C ASP A 308 16.55 20.58 7.61
N GLU A 309 16.55 20.02 8.81
CA GLU A 309 16.71 18.59 9.02
C GLU A 309 15.48 17.80 8.57
N VAL A 310 14.27 18.27 8.87
CA VAL A 310 13.00 17.63 8.47
C VAL A 310 12.80 17.69 6.95
N LEU A 311 13.21 18.80 6.30
CA LEU A 311 13.17 18.97 4.85
C LEU A 311 14.47 18.56 4.16
N ARG A 312 15.27 17.69 4.76
CA ARG A 312 16.46 17.14 4.11
C ARG A 312 16.08 16.38 2.85
N SER A 313 16.84 16.58 1.78
CA SER A 313 16.64 15.85 0.52
C SER A 313 16.75 14.34 0.72
N ILE A 314 15.92 13.58 0.04
CA ILE A 314 15.97 12.12 0.02
C ILE A 314 17.30 11.64 -0.63
N ASP A 315 17.81 12.40 -1.61
CA ASP A 315 19.05 12.06 -2.32
C ASP A 315 20.34 12.46 -1.57
N ALA A 316 20.25 13.23 -0.49
CA ALA A 316 21.41 13.70 0.26
C ALA A 316 22.17 12.60 1.04
N GLY A 317 21.75 11.35 0.93
CA GLY A 317 22.34 10.19 1.62
C GLY A 317 23.17 9.25 0.75
N GLN A 318 23.29 9.48 -0.57
CA GLN A 318 24.20 8.71 -1.42
C GLN A 318 25.55 9.43 -1.52
N PRO A 319 26.64 8.91 -0.91
CA PRO A 319 27.99 9.38 -1.24
C PRO A 319 28.27 9.03 -2.70
N GLN A 320 28.75 10.04 -3.44
CA GLN A 320 29.28 9.88 -4.80
C GLN A 320 30.45 8.90 -4.83
#